data_bd43e712aa184e7500393e26af153b5f
#
_entry.id   bd43e712aa184e7500393e26af153b5f
#
_cell.length_a   1.000
_cell.length_b   1.000
_cell.length_c   1.000
_cell.angle_alpha   90.00
_cell.angle_beta   90.00
_cell.angle_gamma   90.00
#
_symmetry.space_group_name_H-M   'P 1'
#
loop_
_entity.id
_entity.type
_entity.pdbx_description
1 polymer ?
#
loop_
_entity_poly.entity_id
_entity_poly.type
_entity_poly.pdbx_seq_one_letter_code
_entity_poly.pdbx_strand_id
1 'polypeptide(L)'
;ATSTEASINIARPYVKKPDTVANRNKDIPLNVAYAMLNRRLEKMAKNADCPFISAEGGRMDIVEAAEVDSIQTQADYKNWKPALAAIEQELRRAIEFGFNREELAEARSNITAAAENAIKSWATAKSEDLASAITQSAARNKVFTTPQEDWAISREVVENLTPEQCQAALKEAWTGAFPRVIVTSNKENPQGSAEIMNAYRESQTAKVQPYQADSRKDFSYKFGDPGKVTARTETTDLGVTQLTLSNGVRVNLKPTEFDKDSINITFAVDGGELSRPEKASGLELFANAVMNGGGLKDHSNDELAAIMAGKKVGVGFSMTDRFFLLSGNTNREDLETQLQLQTAYLMHPGYRQDGVTLLRRAIPMIYNKMDHEVQGAMKKQVPAILYRNNPRFTFPTQEQLTSYQVKDVRDWVDAPLKNNYMEVTVTGDFRTEDIIPLLECTVGAVPKRAEAPATLDETLRHPAMADFNFSKDLTYDSSIDKTMVCLFWKTPGGENKKLARRLNMLKA
;
A
#
# COMPACT_ATOMS: atom_id res chain seq x y z
N ALA A 1 -11.49 6.37 -20.98
CA ALA A 1 -11.04 6.51 -19.59
C ALA A 1 -12.12 5.99 -18.66
N THR A 2 -11.72 5.28 -17.60
CA THR A 2 -12.66 4.80 -16.56
C THR A 2 -12.71 5.75 -15.36
N SER A 3 -11.79 6.72 -15.32
CA SER A 3 -11.68 7.80 -14.33
C SER A 3 -11.47 9.13 -15.02
N THR A 4 -11.65 10.22 -14.30
CA THR A 4 -11.26 11.56 -14.76
C THR A 4 -9.93 11.91 -14.14
N GLU A 5 -8.99 12.33 -14.97
CA GLU A 5 -7.67 12.79 -14.57
C GLU A 5 -7.51 14.26 -14.97
N ALA A 6 -7.00 15.08 -14.07
CA ALA A 6 -6.60 16.44 -14.35
C ALA A 6 -5.12 16.61 -14.03
N SER A 7 -4.37 17.24 -14.91
CA SER A 7 -2.94 17.47 -14.73
C SER A 7 -2.51 18.85 -15.19
N ILE A 8 -1.45 19.36 -14.55
CA ILE A 8 -0.72 20.56 -14.93
C ILE A 8 0.69 20.11 -15.28
N ASN A 9 1.16 20.44 -16.45
CA ASN A 9 2.42 19.92 -16.97
C ASN A 9 3.27 21.05 -17.54
N ILE A 10 4.57 21.01 -17.31
CA ILE A 10 5.57 21.83 -17.98
C ILE A 10 6.51 20.89 -18.73
N ALA A 11 6.52 21.01 -20.07
CA ALA A 11 7.40 20.23 -20.92
C ALA A 11 8.54 21.11 -21.46
N ARG A 12 9.75 20.58 -21.42
CA ARG A 12 10.97 21.18 -21.98
C ARG A 12 11.64 20.19 -22.92
N PRO A 13 12.38 20.67 -23.93
CA PRO A 13 13.24 19.76 -24.71
C PRO A 13 14.20 19.01 -23.81
N TYR A 14 14.31 17.70 -24.03
CA TYR A 14 15.31 16.89 -23.34
C TYR A 14 16.72 17.34 -23.75
N VAL A 15 17.58 17.54 -22.76
CA VAL A 15 19.00 17.85 -22.99
C VAL A 15 19.84 16.69 -22.45
N LYS A 16 20.46 15.95 -23.37
CA LYS A 16 21.36 14.86 -22.99
C LYS A 16 22.56 15.41 -22.21
N LYS A 17 22.70 14.94 -20.98
CA LYS A 17 23.82 15.31 -20.08
C LYS A 17 24.76 14.13 -19.96
N PRO A 18 26.08 14.35 -19.86
CA PRO A 18 27.01 13.27 -19.56
C PRO A 18 26.73 12.71 -18.15
N ASP A 19 26.93 11.41 -17.97
CA ASP A 19 26.76 10.76 -16.67
C ASP A 19 27.97 11.09 -15.77
N THR A 20 27.81 12.10 -14.94
CA THR A 20 28.82 12.57 -13.98
C THR A 20 28.20 12.68 -12.59
N VAL A 21 29.02 12.62 -11.55
CA VAL A 21 28.59 12.81 -10.16
C VAL A 21 27.78 14.11 -9.99
N ALA A 22 28.25 15.21 -10.59
CA ALA A 22 27.55 16.49 -10.52
C ALA A 22 26.15 16.43 -11.15
N ASN A 23 26.01 15.77 -12.32
CA ASN A 23 24.71 15.63 -12.99
C ASN A 23 23.77 14.66 -12.26
N ARG A 24 24.29 13.58 -11.65
CA ARG A 24 23.49 12.67 -10.80
C ARG A 24 22.94 13.38 -9.58
N ASN A 25 23.73 14.27 -8.97
CA ASN A 25 23.36 14.99 -7.75
C ASN A 25 22.48 16.22 -8.01
N LYS A 26 22.46 16.74 -9.24
CA LYS A 26 21.77 17.98 -9.60
C LYS A 26 20.27 17.92 -9.32
N ASP A 27 19.64 16.77 -9.56
CA ASP A 27 18.19 16.60 -9.47
C ASP A 27 17.72 16.15 -8.07
N ILE A 28 18.65 15.87 -7.13
CA ILE A 28 18.30 15.45 -5.75
C ILE A 28 17.41 16.46 -5.04
N PRO A 29 17.70 17.78 -5.02
CA PRO A 29 16.83 18.75 -4.35
C PRO A 29 15.40 18.75 -4.91
N LEU A 30 15.24 18.60 -6.23
CA LEU A 30 13.93 18.53 -6.87
C LEU A 30 13.20 17.25 -6.53
N ASN A 31 13.87 16.10 -6.56
CA ASN A 31 13.27 14.81 -6.21
C ASN A 31 12.78 14.79 -4.76
N VAL A 32 13.55 15.39 -3.84
CA VAL A 32 13.16 15.53 -2.44
C VAL A 32 11.99 16.51 -2.28
N ALA A 33 11.96 17.60 -3.07
CA ALA A 33 10.83 18.53 -3.09
C ALA A 33 9.54 17.83 -3.53
N TYR A 34 9.59 17.01 -4.60
CA TYR A 34 8.45 16.20 -5.02
C TYR A 34 8.03 15.15 -3.98
N ALA A 35 8.98 14.52 -3.29
CA ALA A 35 8.66 13.59 -2.21
C ALA A 35 7.87 14.28 -1.09
N MET A 36 8.29 15.48 -0.66
CA MET A 36 7.59 16.27 0.34
C MET A 36 6.22 16.76 -0.15
N LEU A 37 6.13 17.22 -1.41
CA LEU A 37 4.86 17.62 -2.04
C LEU A 37 3.88 16.43 -2.11
N ASN A 38 4.33 15.27 -2.54
CA ASN A 38 3.52 14.06 -2.62
C ASN A 38 3.01 13.62 -1.25
N ARG A 39 3.83 13.78 -0.23
CA ARG A 39 3.41 13.51 1.15
C ARG A 39 2.27 14.43 1.60
N ARG A 40 2.30 15.72 1.22
CA ARG A 40 1.18 16.66 1.47
C ARG A 40 -0.08 16.24 0.71
N LEU A 41 0.05 15.90 -0.57
CA LEU A 41 -1.06 15.44 -1.40
C LEU A 41 -1.71 14.15 -0.86
N GLU A 42 -0.89 13.20 -0.38
CA GLU A 42 -1.37 11.98 0.28
C GLU A 42 -2.19 12.30 1.55
N LYS A 43 -1.70 13.20 2.40
CA LYS A 43 -2.44 13.66 3.59
C LYS A 43 -3.75 14.35 3.20
N MET A 44 -3.72 15.22 2.19
CA MET A 44 -4.93 15.89 1.70
C MET A 44 -5.98 14.88 1.21
N ALA A 45 -5.58 13.82 0.50
CA ALA A 45 -6.49 12.80 0.00
C ALA A 45 -7.30 12.11 1.11
N LYS A 46 -6.80 12.05 2.33
CA LYS A 46 -7.48 11.45 3.50
C LYS A 46 -8.55 12.35 4.11
N ASN A 47 -8.55 13.65 3.82
CA ASN A 47 -9.55 14.59 4.35
C ASN A 47 -10.92 14.35 3.70
N ALA A 48 -11.99 14.45 4.50
CA ALA A 48 -13.37 14.20 4.05
C ALA A 48 -13.77 15.10 2.88
N ASP A 49 -13.35 16.35 2.89
CA ASP A 49 -13.70 17.37 1.88
C ASP A 49 -12.74 17.41 0.68
N CYS A 50 -11.74 16.54 0.63
CA CYS A 50 -10.80 16.52 -0.48
C CYS A 50 -11.51 16.13 -1.78
N PRO A 51 -11.34 16.87 -2.88
CA PRO A 51 -12.06 16.63 -4.12
C PRO A 51 -11.47 15.50 -5.00
N PHE A 52 -10.31 14.96 -4.66
CA PHE A 52 -9.63 13.93 -5.44
C PHE A 52 -9.45 12.63 -4.64
N ILE A 53 -9.21 11.54 -5.36
CA ILE A 53 -8.93 10.20 -4.81
C ILE A 53 -7.43 10.07 -4.53
N SER A 54 -6.62 10.49 -5.51
CA SER A 54 -5.16 10.50 -5.43
C SER A 54 -4.60 11.68 -6.22
N ALA A 55 -3.44 12.14 -5.81
CA ALA A 55 -2.67 13.13 -6.56
C ALA A 55 -1.18 12.88 -6.35
N GLU A 56 -0.39 13.21 -7.36
CA GLU A 56 1.06 13.08 -7.32
C GLU A 56 1.74 14.10 -8.23
N GLY A 57 2.96 14.47 -7.89
CA GLY A 57 3.83 15.31 -8.70
C GLY A 57 5.18 14.65 -8.91
N GLY A 58 5.84 14.98 -10.03
CA GLY A 58 7.14 14.43 -10.36
C GLY A 58 7.70 14.93 -11.67
N ARG A 59 8.94 14.59 -11.94
CA ARG A 59 9.61 14.78 -13.23
C ARG A 59 9.77 13.45 -13.94
N MET A 60 9.52 13.42 -15.23
CA MET A 60 9.75 12.27 -16.10
C MET A 60 10.45 12.69 -17.39
N ASP A 61 11.28 11.79 -17.90
CA ASP A 61 11.86 11.88 -19.23
C ASP A 61 11.01 11.08 -20.21
N ILE A 62 10.55 11.70 -21.27
CA ILE A 62 9.79 11.03 -22.32
C ILE A 62 10.74 10.66 -23.46
N VAL A 63 11.23 9.41 -23.46
CA VAL A 63 12.05 8.77 -24.49
C VAL A 63 13.19 9.66 -25.04
N GLU A 64 13.91 10.38 -24.17
CA GLU A 64 14.94 11.35 -24.52
C GLU A 64 14.45 12.47 -25.48
N ALA A 65 13.15 12.72 -25.57
CA ALA A 65 12.56 13.78 -26.39
C ALA A 65 12.17 15.01 -25.55
N ALA A 66 11.63 14.79 -24.36
CA ALA A 66 11.22 15.85 -23.45
C ALA A 66 11.42 15.49 -21.98
N GLU A 67 11.79 16.50 -21.18
CA GLU A 67 11.62 16.47 -19.72
C GLU A 67 10.27 17.08 -19.37
N VAL A 68 9.47 16.40 -18.56
CA VAL A 68 8.15 16.88 -18.15
C VAL A 68 8.05 16.90 -16.64
N ASP A 69 7.86 18.09 -16.08
CA ASP A 69 7.39 18.27 -14.71
C ASP A 69 5.87 18.23 -14.71
N SER A 70 5.28 17.36 -13.94
CA SER A 70 3.84 17.12 -13.88
C SER A 70 3.34 17.11 -12.44
N ILE A 71 2.15 17.66 -12.23
CA ILE A 71 1.31 17.35 -11.08
C ILE A 71 -0.05 16.92 -11.59
N GLN A 72 -0.53 15.77 -11.12
CA GLN A 72 -1.73 15.14 -11.63
C GLN A 72 -2.62 14.63 -10.50
N THR A 73 -3.91 14.50 -10.79
CA THR A 73 -4.89 14.01 -9.82
C THR A 73 -5.94 13.15 -10.49
N GLN A 74 -6.42 12.14 -9.77
CA GLN A 74 -7.54 11.31 -10.16
C GLN A 74 -8.77 11.66 -9.31
N ALA A 75 -9.89 11.95 -9.98
CA ALA A 75 -11.12 12.37 -9.33
C ALA A 75 -12.38 11.81 -10.01
N ASP A 76 -13.52 11.93 -9.36
CA ASP A 76 -14.81 11.81 -10.04
C ASP A 76 -14.98 12.96 -11.04
N TYR A 77 -15.67 12.69 -12.17
CA TYR A 77 -15.92 13.70 -13.19
C TYR A 77 -16.54 15.00 -12.65
N LYS A 78 -17.44 14.89 -11.69
CA LYS A 78 -18.09 16.07 -11.09
C LYS A 78 -17.12 16.95 -10.31
N ASN A 79 -16.00 16.40 -9.88
CA ASN A 79 -15.03 17.04 -8.99
C ASN A 79 -13.73 17.45 -9.71
N TRP A 80 -13.60 17.31 -11.03
CA TRP A 80 -12.35 17.60 -11.72
C TRP A 80 -11.88 19.06 -11.55
N LYS A 81 -12.81 20.03 -11.51
CA LYS A 81 -12.46 21.46 -11.31
C LYS A 81 -11.88 21.71 -9.91
N PRO A 82 -12.59 21.37 -8.81
CA PRO A 82 -11.99 21.52 -7.49
C PRO A 82 -10.75 20.63 -7.28
N ALA A 83 -10.63 19.48 -7.93
CA ALA A 83 -9.43 18.64 -7.88
C ALA A 83 -8.23 19.32 -8.58
N LEU A 84 -8.45 19.90 -9.77
CA LEU A 84 -7.44 20.71 -10.45
C LEU A 84 -7.02 21.92 -9.60
N ALA A 85 -7.97 22.61 -9.00
CA ALA A 85 -7.68 23.74 -8.11
C ALA A 85 -6.87 23.31 -6.87
N ALA A 86 -7.18 22.17 -6.29
CA ALA A 86 -6.48 21.67 -5.10
C ALA A 86 -5.00 21.36 -5.39
N ILE A 87 -4.69 20.70 -6.51
CA ILE A 87 -3.29 20.41 -6.87
C ILE A 87 -2.52 21.66 -7.29
N GLU A 88 -3.18 22.62 -8.00
CA GLU A 88 -2.57 23.91 -8.32
C GLU A 88 -2.20 24.69 -7.06
N GLN A 89 -3.14 24.81 -6.14
CA GLN A 89 -2.94 25.57 -4.89
C GLN A 89 -1.86 24.94 -4.01
N GLU A 90 -1.79 23.60 -3.93
CA GLU A 90 -0.75 22.94 -3.15
C GLU A 90 0.64 23.08 -3.79
N LEU A 91 0.73 22.95 -5.12
CA LEU A 91 1.96 23.22 -5.85
C LEU A 91 2.42 24.67 -5.65
N ARG A 92 1.52 25.63 -5.80
CA ARG A 92 1.80 27.06 -5.62
C ARG A 92 2.18 27.36 -4.16
N ARG A 93 1.54 26.72 -3.17
CA ARG A 93 1.92 26.80 -1.76
C ARG A 93 3.36 26.33 -1.55
N ALA A 94 3.73 25.21 -2.16
CA ALA A 94 5.09 24.69 -2.04
C ALA A 94 6.12 25.60 -2.73
N ILE A 95 5.76 26.24 -3.86
CA ILE A 95 6.63 27.19 -4.56
C ILE A 95 6.78 28.51 -3.78
N GLU A 96 5.70 29.05 -3.21
CA GLU A 96 5.70 30.36 -2.54
C GLU A 96 6.27 30.28 -1.12
N PHE A 97 5.90 29.26 -0.34
CA PHE A 97 6.25 29.15 1.07
C PHE A 97 7.26 28.05 1.39
N GLY A 98 7.58 27.18 0.42
CA GLY A 98 8.54 26.09 0.58
C GLY A 98 8.07 24.96 1.48
N PHE A 99 9.04 24.33 2.11
CA PHE A 99 8.89 23.18 2.99
C PHE A 99 9.45 23.50 4.37
N ASN A 100 8.97 22.82 5.41
CA ASN A 100 9.52 22.98 6.76
C ASN A 100 10.63 21.95 7.03
N ARG A 101 11.29 22.12 8.18
CA ARG A 101 12.43 21.26 8.58
C ARG A 101 11.99 19.85 8.91
N GLU A 102 10.79 19.67 9.43
CA GLU A 102 10.22 18.39 9.81
C GLU A 102 9.90 17.54 8.57
N GLU A 103 9.36 18.14 7.52
CA GLU A 103 9.12 17.47 6.23
C GLU A 103 10.44 17.00 5.60
N LEU A 104 11.46 17.86 5.60
CA LEU A 104 12.77 17.49 5.07
C LEU A 104 13.44 16.40 5.94
N ALA A 105 13.30 16.45 7.26
CA ALA A 105 13.85 15.43 8.15
C ALA A 105 13.20 14.06 7.91
N GLU A 106 11.86 14.02 7.74
CA GLU A 106 11.12 12.80 7.37
C GLU A 106 11.60 12.25 6.03
N ALA A 107 11.67 13.08 4.99
CA ALA A 107 12.12 12.68 3.65
C ALA A 107 13.59 12.19 3.67
N ARG A 108 14.47 12.90 4.35
CA ARG A 108 15.90 12.53 4.49
C ARG A 108 16.07 11.20 5.20
N SER A 109 15.38 10.98 6.31
CA SER A 109 15.43 9.73 7.06
C SER A 109 15.00 8.55 6.18
N ASN A 110 13.93 8.71 5.42
CA ASN A 110 13.42 7.68 4.51
C ASN A 110 14.41 7.38 3.36
N ILE A 111 15.02 8.40 2.77
CA ILE A 111 16.04 8.24 1.71
C ILE A 111 17.27 7.50 2.25
N THR A 112 17.76 7.91 3.41
CA THR A 112 18.93 7.27 4.06
C THR A 112 18.64 5.81 4.36
N ALA A 113 17.52 5.50 5.01
CA ALA A 113 17.13 4.12 5.31
C ALA A 113 16.93 3.26 4.05
N ALA A 114 16.34 3.82 2.99
CA ALA A 114 16.19 3.12 1.72
C ALA A 114 17.54 2.77 1.10
N ALA A 115 18.50 3.71 1.10
CA ALA A 115 19.86 3.48 0.59
C ALA A 115 20.61 2.42 1.42
N GLU A 116 20.58 2.51 2.74
CA GLU A 116 21.22 1.55 3.64
C GLU A 116 20.63 0.13 3.51
N ASN A 117 19.30 0.02 3.42
CA ASN A 117 18.63 -1.26 3.18
C ASN A 117 19.02 -1.86 1.81
N ALA A 118 19.12 -1.03 0.75
CA ALA A 118 19.56 -1.47 -0.57
C ALA A 118 21.00 -2.00 -0.53
N ILE A 119 21.90 -1.33 0.20
CA ILE A 119 23.29 -1.77 0.39
C ILE A 119 23.32 -3.13 1.11
N LYS A 120 22.61 -3.28 2.23
CA LYS A 120 22.60 -4.50 3.02
C LYS A 120 22.03 -5.71 2.26
N SER A 121 20.99 -5.50 1.44
CA SER A 121 20.33 -6.56 0.66
C SER A 121 21.05 -6.89 -0.66
N TRP A 122 22.00 -6.08 -1.09
CA TRP A 122 22.69 -6.23 -2.37
C TRP A 122 23.40 -7.58 -2.55
N ALA A 123 23.95 -8.14 -1.46
CA ALA A 123 24.67 -9.42 -1.49
C ALA A 123 23.80 -10.61 -1.93
N THR A 124 22.48 -10.49 -1.80
CA THR A 124 21.49 -11.52 -2.19
C THR A 124 20.59 -11.08 -3.34
N ALA A 125 20.98 -10.02 -4.08
CA ALA A 125 20.24 -9.55 -5.24
C ALA A 125 20.12 -10.64 -6.30
N LYS A 126 18.93 -10.79 -6.87
CA LYS A 126 18.67 -11.82 -7.89
C LYS A 126 19.39 -11.47 -9.19
N SER A 127 19.92 -12.49 -9.88
CA SER A 127 20.60 -12.30 -11.16
C SER A 127 19.71 -11.61 -12.21
N GLU A 128 18.41 -11.84 -12.19
CA GLU A 128 17.43 -11.20 -13.05
C GLU A 128 17.36 -9.68 -12.81
N ASP A 129 17.32 -9.26 -11.53
CA ASP A 129 17.29 -7.84 -11.16
C ASP A 129 18.59 -7.15 -11.54
N LEU A 130 19.74 -7.81 -11.33
CA LEU A 130 21.06 -7.32 -11.74
C LEU A 130 21.16 -7.15 -13.26
N ALA A 131 20.76 -8.15 -14.02
CA ALA A 131 20.75 -8.09 -15.48
C ALA A 131 19.84 -6.98 -16.00
N SER A 132 18.67 -6.79 -15.39
CA SER A 132 17.75 -5.70 -15.71
C SER A 132 18.39 -4.33 -15.42
N ALA A 133 19.00 -4.15 -14.25
CA ALA A 133 19.66 -2.90 -13.87
C ALA A 133 20.83 -2.53 -14.80
N ILE A 134 21.68 -3.51 -15.15
CA ILE A 134 22.78 -3.32 -16.10
C ILE A 134 22.24 -2.93 -17.49
N THR A 135 21.22 -3.63 -17.97
CA THR A 135 20.62 -3.36 -19.29
C THR A 135 19.99 -1.97 -19.35
N GLN A 136 19.28 -1.55 -18.28
CA GLN A 136 18.68 -0.21 -18.20
C GLN A 136 19.75 0.88 -18.14
N SER A 137 20.86 0.65 -17.40
CA SER A 137 21.97 1.59 -17.35
C SER A 137 22.61 1.76 -18.72
N ALA A 138 22.87 0.66 -19.41
CA ALA A 138 23.43 0.68 -20.77
C ALA A 138 22.51 1.37 -21.78
N ALA A 139 21.20 1.09 -21.74
CA ALA A 139 20.20 1.69 -22.62
C ALA A 139 20.10 3.21 -22.45
N ARG A 140 20.39 3.73 -21.26
CA ARG A 140 20.41 5.17 -20.94
C ARG A 140 21.78 5.82 -21.04
N ASN A 141 22.79 5.10 -21.54
CA ASN A 141 24.19 5.55 -21.56
C ASN A 141 24.71 6.02 -20.17
N LYS A 142 24.31 5.32 -19.11
CA LYS A 142 24.78 5.54 -17.74
C LYS A 142 25.76 4.45 -17.33
N VAL A 143 26.72 4.82 -16.51
CA VAL A 143 27.59 3.84 -15.85
C VAL A 143 26.77 3.07 -14.82
N PHE A 144 26.78 1.75 -14.88
CA PHE A 144 26.17 0.93 -13.86
C PHE A 144 26.93 1.12 -12.54
N THR A 145 26.19 1.40 -11.48
CA THR A 145 26.70 1.58 -10.12
C THR A 145 25.93 0.68 -9.16
N THR A 146 26.61 0.19 -8.14
CA THR A 146 26.00 -0.54 -7.02
C THR A 146 25.28 0.42 -6.08
N PRO A 147 24.35 -0.04 -5.24
CA PRO A 147 23.71 0.80 -4.23
C PRO A 147 24.71 1.51 -3.29
N GLN A 148 25.84 0.86 -2.98
CA GLN A 148 26.88 1.46 -2.17
C GLN A 148 27.56 2.64 -2.88
N GLU A 149 27.85 2.49 -4.17
CA GLU A 149 28.44 3.57 -4.99
C GLU A 149 27.42 4.70 -5.20
N ASP A 150 26.16 4.40 -5.48
CA ASP A 150 25.10 5.41 -5.61
C ASP A 150 24.93 6.21 -4.31
N TRP A 151 24.97 5.55 -3.17
CA TRP A 151 24.91 6.21 -1.88
C TRP A 151 26.15 7.05 -1.59
N ALA A 152 27.35 6.55 -1.92
CA ALA A 152 28.57 7.32 -1.78
C ALA A 152 28.58 8.61 -2.64
N ILE A 153 27.93 8.58 -3.82
CA ILE A 153 27.76 9.72 -4.72
C ILE A 153 26.79 10.75 -4.15
N SER A 154 25.67 10.31 -3.58
CA SER A 154 24.52 11.17 -3.22
C SER A 154 24.48 11.60 -1.76
N ARG A 155 25.13 10.86 -0.86
CA ARG A 155 25.04 11.02 0.59
C ARG A 155 25.30 12.45 1.07
N GLU A 156 26.40 13.05 0.65
CA GLU A 156 26.79 14.40 1.11
C GLU A 156 25.72 15.44 0.74
N VAL A 157 25.13 15.32 -0.47
CA VAL A 157 24.07 16.21 -0.91
C VAL A 157 22.80 16.00 -0.08
N VAL A 158 22.40 14.75 0.16
CA VAL A 158 21.21 14.42 0.96
C VAL A 158 21.37 14.91 2.40
N GLU A 159 22.53 14.68 3.05
CA GLU A 159 22.78 15.06 4.43
C GLU A 159 22.79 16.59 4.64
N ASN A 160 23.30 17.35 3.65
CA ASN A 160 23.40 18.81 3.74
C ASN A 160 22.27 19.58 3.06
N LEU A 161 21.26 18.88 2.54
CA LEU A 161 20.12 19.49 1.86
C LEU A 161 19.31 20.37 2.80
N THR A 162 18.86 21.53 2.31
CA THR A 162 18.01 22.45 3.07
C THR A 162 16.62 22.60 2.43
N PRO A 163 15.60 23.00 3.22
CA PRO A 163 14.26 23.26 2.67
C PRO A 163 14.26 24.32 1.56
N GLU A 164 15.13 25.34 1.69
CA GLU A 164 15.26 26.42 0.72
C GLU A 164 15.84 25.93 -0.63
N GLN A 165 16.78 24.99 -0.59
CA GLN A 165 17.31 24.35 -1.81
C GLN A 165 16.24 23.53 -2.54
N CYS A 166 15.40 22.79 -1.79
CA CYS A 166 14.29 22.04 -2.35
C CYS A 166 13.24 22.97 -2.97
N GLN A 167 12.87 24.06 -2.26
CA GLN A 167 11.95 25.07 -2.77
C GLN A 167 12.51 25.74 -4.03
N ALA A 168 13.78 26.13 -4.04
CA ALA A 168 14.42 26.76 -5.20
C ALA A 168 14.39 25.84 -6.43
N ALA A 169 14.71 24.55 -6.25
CA ALA A 169 14.67 23.56 -7.31
C ALA A 169 13.24 23.35 -7.86
N LEU A 170 12.24 23.27 -6.98
CA LEU A 170 10.83 23.18 -7.39
C LEU A 170 10.39 24.44 -8.15
N LYS A 171 10.74 25.62 -7.65
CA LYS A 171 10.44 26.89 -8.30
C LYS A 171 11.10 26.99 -9.68
N GLU A 172 12.36 26.60 -9.83
CA GLU A 172 13.06 26.54 -11.12
C GLU A 172 12.34 25.59 -12.10
N ALA A 173 11.93 24.42 -11.63
CA ALA A 173 11.21 23.42 -12.43
C ALA A 173 9.87 23.94 -12.96
N TRP A 174 9.19 24.82 -12.24
CA TRP A 174 7.84 25.32 -12.57
C TRP A 174 7.83 26.75 -13.10
N THR A 175 8.97 27.37 -13.37
CA THR A 175 9.09 28.70 -13.95
C THR A 175 9.66 28.69 -15.38
N GLY A 176 9.39 29.74 -16.13
CA GLY A 176 10.00 29.95 -17.45
C GLY A 176 9.38 29.19 -18.62
N ALA A 177 8.29 28.45 -18.40
CA ALA A 177 7.52 27.81 -19.47
C ALA A 177 6.01 27.92 -19.19
N PHE A 178 5.19 27.86 -20.25
CA PHE A 178 3.75 27.89 -20.10
C PHE A 178 3.22 26.52 -19.66
N PRO A 179 2.44 26.44 -18.58
CA PRO A 179 1.83 25.20 -18.15
C PRO A 179 0.78 24.73 -19.16
N ARG A 180 0.76 23.42 -19.40
CA ARG A 180 -0.26 22.73 -20.18
C ARG A 180 -1.20 22.02 -19.21
N VAL A 181 -2.47 22.42 -19.23
CA VAL A 181 -3.50 21.81 -18.39
C VAL A 181 -4.26 20.80 -19.23
N ILE A 182 -4.32 19.57 -18.77
CA ILE A 182 -4.97 18.46 -19.47
C ILE A 182 -6.01 17.85 -18.54
N VAL A 183 -7.21 17.65 -19.09
CA VAL A 183 -8.26 16.88 -18.40
C VAL A 183 -8.68 15.73 -19.31
N THR A 184 -8.53 14.51 -18.83
CA THR A 184 -8.92 13.28 -19.53
C THR A 184 -10.11 12.66 -18.83
N SER A 185 -11.18 12.38 -19.58
CA SER A 185 -12.41 11.80 -19.04
C SER A 185 -13.12 10.92 -20.06
N ASN A 186 -13.99 10.03 -19.59
CA ASN A 186 -14.95 9.30 -20.42
C ASN A 186 -16.26 10.08 -20.68
N LYS A 187 -16.37 11.29 -20.15
CA LYS A 187 -17.52 12.19 -20.38
C LYS A 187 -17.10 13.38 -21.21
N GLU A 188 -17.95 13.76 -22.12
CA GLU A 188 -17.73 14.98 -22.91
C GLU A 188 -17.79 16.22 -22.03
N ASN A 189 -16.88 17.13 -22.32
CA ASN A 189 -16.92 18.49 -21.80
C ASN A 189 -17.35 19.44 -22.93
N PRO A 190 -18.62 19.89 -22.97
CA PRO A 190 -19.13 20.70 -24.05
C PRO A 190 -18.44 22.06 -24.23
N GLN A 191 -17.85 22.59 -23.16
CA GLN A 191 -17.12 23.86 -23.20
C GLN A 191 -15.63 23.68 -23.51
N GLY A 192 -15.14 22.46 -23.54
CA GLY A 192 -13.81 22.07 -23.99
C GLY A 192 -12.67 22.78 -23.24
N SER A 193 -11.67 23.20 -24.02
CA SER A 193 -10.46 23.82 -23.48
C SER A 193 -10.70 25.16 -22.78
N ALA A 194 -11.74 25.88 -23.12
CA ALA A 194 -12.07 27.19 -22.51
C ALA A 194 -12.44 27.01 -21.03
N GLU A 195 -13.25 26.00 -20.72
CA GLU A 195 -13.64 25.69 -19.35
C GLU A 195 -12.46 25.24 -18.50
N ILE A 196 -11.57 24.41 -19.08
CA ILE A 196 -10.35 23.94 -18.38
C ILE A 196 -9.46 25.14 -18.03
N MET A 197 -9.23 26.04 -18.98
CA MET A 197 -8.40 27.22 -18.75
C MET A 197 -9.04 28.20 -17.77
N ASN A 198 -10.36 28.34 -17.76
CA ASN A 198 -11.05 29.17 -16.78
C ASN A 198 -10.91 28.59 -15.39
N ALA A 199 -11.15 27.28 -15.21
CA ALA A 199 -10.96 26.61 -13.91
C ALA A 199 -9.52 26.76 -13.39
N TYR A 200 -8.52 26.63 -14.26
CA TYR A 200 -7.12 26.85 -13.90
C TYR A 200 -6.83 28.29 -13.49
N ARG A 201 -7.34 29.29 -14.23
CA ARG A 201 -7.16 30.71 -13.89
C ARG A 201 -7.87 31.08 -12.59
N GLU A 202 -9.07 30.56 -12.37
CA GLU A 202 -9.82 30.75 -11.13
C GLU A 202 -9.04 30.21 -9.92
N SER A 203 -8.43 29.01 -10.04
CA SER A 203 -7.62 28.45 -8.95
C SER A 203 -6.46 29.36 -8.55
N GLN A 204 -5.83 30.03 -9.53
CA GLN A 204 -4.71 30.94 -9.30
C GLN A 204 -5.10 32.22 -8.52
N THR A 205 -6.38 32.56 -8.47
CA THR A 205 -6.86 33.73 -7.70
C THR A 205 -6.99 33.46 -6.20
N ALA A 206 -7.07 32.21 -5.80
CA ALA A 206 -7.20 31.81 -4.41
C ALA A 206 -5.90 32.11 -3.65
N LYS A 207 -6.01 32.70 -2.46
CA LYS A 207 -4.85 32.90 -1.58
C LYS A 207 -4.45 31.58 -0.92
N VAL A 208 -3.18 31.23 -1.02
CA VAL A 208 -2.60 30.10 -0.32
C VAL A 208 -1.93 30.56 0.98
N GLN A 209 -1.88 29.67 1.98
CA GLN A 209 -1.26 29.92 3.28
C GLN A 209 -0.10 28.96 3.48
N PRO A 210 0.92 29.29 4.30
CA PRO A 210 1.99 28.36 4.63
C PRO A 210 1.45 27.03 5.16
N TYR A 211 2.12 25.92 4.81
CA TYR A 211 1.79 24.60 5.33
C TYR A 211 2.06 24.52 6.82
N GLN A 212 1.11 23.99 7.58
CA GLN A 212 1.26 23.75 9.01
C GLN A 212 1.52 22.25 9.23
N ALA A 213 2.64 21.95 9.89
CA ALA A 213 2.96 20.58 10.26
C ALA A 213 2.13 20.12 11.48
N ASP A 214 1.80 18.83 11.48
CA ASP A 214 1.17 18.20 12.64
C ASP A 214 2.17 18.05 13.80
N SER A 215 1.66 18.11 15.04
CA SER A 215 2.46 17.84 16.23
C SER A 215 2.84 16.34 16.27
N ARG A 216 4.10 16.02 16.57
CA ARG A 216 4.54 14.63 16.76
C ARG A 216 4.14 14.13 18.14
N LYS A 217 3.67 12.89 18.21
CA LYS A 217 3.45 12.13 19.45
C LYS A 217 4.47 11.01 19.53
N ASP A 218 4.86 10.62 20.74
CA ASP A 218 5.77 9.50 20.94
C ASP A 218 5.05 8.16 20.74
N PHE A 219 5.70 7.23 20.03
CA PHE A 219 5.22 5.86 19.92
C PHE A 219 5.56 5.09 21.20
N SER A 220 4.55 4.87 22.04
CA SER A 220 4.69 4.14 23.28
C SER A 220 3.45 3.29 23.56
N TYR A 221 3.59 1.97 23.43
CA TYR A 221 2.55 1.00 23.73
C TYR A 221 3.07 -0.02 24.75
N LYS A 222 2.23 -0.34 25.73
CA LYS A 222 2.49 -1.40 26.73
C LYS A 222 1.47 -2.52 26.51
N PHE A 223 1.92 -3.75 26.48
CA PHE A 223 1.08 -4.91 26.16
C PHE A 223 0.76 -5.78 27.37
N GLY A 224 1.50 -5.66 28.45
CA GLY A 224 1.38 -6.43 29.68
C GLY A 224 2.75 -6.88 30.21
N ASP A 225 2.74 -7.81 31.15
CA ASP A 225 3.97 -8.45 31.64
C ASP A 225 4.51 -9.41 30.58
N PRO A 226 5.83 -9.52 30.40
CA PRO A 226 6.42 -10.43 29.44
C PRO A 226 5.95 -11.89 29.64
N GLY A 227 5.52 -12.53 28.55
CA GLY A 227 5.25 -13.96 28.55
C GLY A 227 6.54 -14.77 28.58
N LYS A 228 6.41 -16.11 28.62
CA LYS A 228 7.55 -17.02 28.58
C LYS A 228 7.31 -18.15 27.59
N VAL A 229 8.37 -18.66 26.98
CA VAL A 229 8.32 -19.92 26.24
C VAL A 229 8.02 -21.07 27.17
N THR A 230 6.91 -21.78 26.93
CA THR A 230 6.47 -22.95 27.72
C THR A 230 6.76 -24.28 27.02
N ALA A 231 6.90 -24.26 25.68
CA ALA A 231 7.28 -25.41 24.89
C ALA A 231 8.14 -24.99 23.68
N ARG A 232 9.11 -25.82 23.33
CA ARG A 232 9.97 -25.65 22.14
C ARG A 232 10.12 -27.00 21.44
N THR A 233 9.93 -27.02 20.13
CA THR A 233 10.08 -28.20 19.26
C THR A 233 10.85 -27.81 18.01
N GLU A 234 11.77 -28.65 17.59
CA GLU A 234 12.56 -28.46 16.37
C GLU A 234 12.07 -29.41 15.27
N THR A 235 11.73 -28.87 14.11
CA THR A 235 11.44 -29.64 12.89
C THR A 235 12.67 -29.58 11.99
N THR A 236 13.61 -30.49 12.22
CA THR A 236 14.97 -30.45 11.65
C THR A 236 15.01 -30.50 10.13
N ASP A 237 14.16 -31.30 9.49
CA ASP A 237 14.07 -31.43 8.01
C ASP A 237 13.58 -30.15 7.32
N LEU A 238 12.88 -29.29 8.04
CA LEU A 238 12.40 -27.99 7.56
C LEU A 238 13.21 -26.81 8.10
N GLY A 239 14.08 -27.02 9.08
CA GLY A 239 14.80 -25.92 9.77
C GLY A 239 13.86 -24.97 10.48
N VAL A 240 12.78 -25.48 11.09
CA VAL A 240 11.76 -24.68 11.78
C VAL A 240 11.79 -24.96 13.28
N THR A 241 11.94 -23.89 14.08
CA THR A 241 11.73 -23.92 15.53
C THR A 241 10.29 -23.50 15.83
N GLN A 242 9.55 -24.34 16.51
CA GLN A 242 8.19 -24.06 16.97
C GLN A 242 8.19 -23.79 18.47
N LEU A 243 7.57 -22.69 18.88
CA LEU A 243 7.43 -22.29 20.28
C LEU A 243 5.96 -22.18 20.66
N THR A 244 5.67 -22.42 21.93
CA THR A 244 4.39 -22.04 22.55
C THR A 244 4.70 -21.07 23.68
N LEU A 245 4.03 -19.92 23.67
CA LEU A 245 4.16 -18.92 24.73
C LEU A 245 3.12 -19.16 25.83
N SER A 246 3.38 -18.65 27.03
CA SER A 246 2.54 -18.85 28.25
C SER A 246 1.10 -18.35 28.06
N ASN A 247 0.85 -17.43 27.14
CA ASN A 247 -0.48 -16.92 26.80
C ASN A 247 -1.19 -17.74 25.70
N GLY A 248 -0.60 -18.85 25.23
CA GLY A 248 -1.17 -19.73 24.20
C GLY A 248 -0.81 -19.39 22.76
N VAL A 249 -0.06 -18.31 22.52
CA VAL A 249 0.43 -17.96 21.16
C VAL A 249 1.41 -19.02 20.68
N ARG A 250 1.23 -19.50 19.46
CA ARG A 250 2.21 -20.35 18.77
C ARG A 250 3.11 -19.52 17.87
N VAL A 251 4.40 -19.86 17.87
CA VAL A 251 5.41 -19.15 17.06
C VAL A 251 6.16 -20.16 16.20
N ASN A 252 6.28 -19.87 14.91
CA ASN A 252 7.07 -20.64 13.97
C ASN A 252 8.24 -19.76 13.49
N LEU A 253 9.47 -20.17 13.82
CA LEU A 253 10.69 -19.46 13.46
C LEU A 253 11.44 -20.24 12.39
N LYS A 254 11.72 -19.59 11.24
CA LYS A 254 12.52 -20.17 10.17
C LYS A 254 13.61 -19.19 9.73
N PRO A 255 14.79 -19.21 10.36
CA PRO A 255 15.95 -18.49 9.89
C PRO A 255 16.33 -18.93 8.47
N THR A 256 16.63 -17.99 7.59
CA THR A 256 17.08 -18.24 6.21
C THR A 256 18.12 -17.20 5.80
N GLU A 257 18.94 -17.54 4.81
CA GLU A 257 19.96 -16.64 4.25
C GLU A 257 19.62 -16.22 2.79
N PHE A 258 18.38 -16.46 2.35
CA PHE A 258 17.98 -16.18 0.96
C PHE A 258 17.96 -14.69 0.64
N ASP A 259 17.45 -13.89 1.57
CA ASP A 259 17.39 -12.43 1.45
C ASP A 259 18.10 -11.81 2.66
N LYS A 260 19.25 -11.20 2.43
CA LYS A 260 20.06 -10.62 3.51
C LYS A 260 19.37 -9.40 4.11
N ASP A 261 19.43 -9.29 5.45
CA ASP A 261 18.82 -8.22 6.23
C ASP A 261 17.30 -8.02 5.92
N SER A 262 16.60 -9.14 5.68
CA SER A 262 15.17 -9.15 5.40
C SER A 262 14.48 -10.18 6.26
N ILE A 263 13.49 -9.74 7.04
CA ILE A 263 12.72 -10.54 7.98
C ILE A 263 11.23 -10.31 7.71
N ASN A 264 10.50 -11.37 7.40
CA ASN A 264 9.06 -11.34 7.21
C ASN A 264 8.36 -11.86 8.46
N ILE A 265 7.39 -11.13 8.95
CA ILE A 265 6.63 -11.46 10.15
C ILE A 265 5.14 -11.44 9.80
N THR A 266 4.44 -12.52 10.13
CA THR A 266 2.99 -12.62 9.93
C THR A 266 2.34 -13.12 11.22
N PHE A 267 1.36 -12.38 11.72
CA PHE A 267 0.44 -12.81 12.76
C PHE A 267 -0.83 -13.31 12.08
N ALA A 268 -1.15 -14.57 12.23
CA ALA A 268 -2.36 -15.21 11.71
C ALA A 268 -3.34 -15.46 12.85
N VAL A 269 -4.41 -14.71 12.89
CA VAL A 269 -5.46 -14.78 13.93
C VAL A 269 -6.69 -15.48 13.37
N ASP A 270 -7.17 -16.53 14.06
CA ASP A 270 -8.35 -17.30 13.61
C ASP A 270 -9.60 -16.43 13.53
N GLY A 271 -10.33 -16.55 12.40
CA GLY A 271 -11.45 -15.71 12.02
C GLY A 271 -11.61 -15.66 10.50
N GLY A 272 -11.02 -14.65 9.85
CA GLY A 272 -11.02 -14.53 8.40
C GLY A 272 -12.39 -14.34 7.77
N GLU A 273 -12.49 -14.54 6.45
CA GLU A 273 -13.73 -14.30 5.69
C GLU A 273 -14.87 -15.24 6.08
N LEU A 274 -14.57 -16.47 6.50
CA LEU A 274 -15.59 -17.43 6.92
C LEU A 274 -16.31 -17.02 8.23
N SER A 275 -15.67 -16.19 9.06
CA SER A 275 -16.30 -15.62 10.26
C SER A 275 -17.19 -14.40 9.97
N ARG A 276 -17.16 -13.87 8.74
CA ARG A 276 -17.96 -12.72 8.34
C ARG A 276 -19.47 -13.04 8.47
N PRO A 277 -20.29 -12.09 8.95
CA PRO A 277 -21.74 -12.27 8.92
C PRO A 277 -22.22 -12.60 7.50
N GLU A 278 -23.05 -13.63 7.36
CA GLU A 278 -23.40 -14.23 6.06
C GLU A 278 -23.93 -13.21 5.04
N LYS A 279 -24.78 -12.29 5.48
CA LYS A 279 -25.40 -11.27 4.61
C LYS A 279 -24.53 -10.01 4.39
N ALA A 280 -23.35 -9.96 4.96
CA ALA A 280 -22.47 -8.79 4.89
C ALA A 280 -21.45 -8.89 3.74
N SER A 281 -21.92 -9.17 2.51
CA SER A 281 -21.07 -9.22 1.31
C SER A 281 -20.32 -7.91 1.12
N GLY A 282 -19.00 -7.96 0.88
CA GLY A 282 -18.14 -6.79 0.72
C GLY A 282 -17.62 -6.17 2.02
N LEU A 283 -18.05 -6.65 3.20
CA LEU A 283 -17.53 -6.16 4.47
C LEU A 283 -16.02 -6.41 4.59
N GLU A 284 -15.48 -7.45 3.95
CA GLU A 284 -14.06 -7.75 3.86
C GLU A 284 -13.26 -6.65 3.12
N LEU A 285 -13.82 -6.09 2.06
CA LEU A 285 -13.20 -4.98 1.33
C LEU A 285 -13.17 -3.72 2.21
N PHE A 286 -14.28 -3.49 2.93
CA PHE A 286 -14.39 -2.36 3.83
C PHE A 286 -13.46 -2.52 5.05
N ALA A 287 -13.34 -3.74 5.60
CA ALA A 287 -12.44 -4.05 6.70
C ALA A 287 -10.97 -3.83 6.31
N ASN A 288 -10.56 -4.22 5.10
CA ASN A 288 -9.21 -3.94 4.60
C ASN A 288 -8.93 -2.44 4.56
N ALA A 289 -9.87 -1.62 4.11
CA ALA A 289 -9.70 -0.16 4.10
C ALA A 289 -9.62 0.44 5.50
N VAL A 290 -10.49 0.02 6.41
CA VAL A 290 -10.52 0.48 7.82
C VAL A 290 -9.23 0.12 8.54
N MET A 291 -8.77 -1.13 8.42
CA MET A 291 -7.61 -1.63 9.16
C MET A 291 -6.30 -1.05 8.61
N ASN A 292 -6.14 -0.97 7.29
CA ASN A 292 -4.93 -0.41 6.68
C ASN A 292 -4.88 1.11 6.72
N GLY A 293 -6.03 1.79 6.69
CA GLY A 293 -6.12 3.25 6.72
C GLY A 293 -6.31 3.86 8.11
N GLY A 294 -6.77 3.07 9.08
CA GLY A 294 -7.19 3.57 10.39
C GLY A 294 -6.06 3.85 11.39
N GLY A 295 -4.85 3.39 11.11
CA GLY A 295 -3.73 3.52 12.05
C GLY A 295 -3.97 2.81 13.38
N LEU A 296 -3.48 3.39 14.47
CA LEU A 296 -3.64 2.89 15.84
C LEU A 296 -4.59 3.80 16.64
N LYS A 297 -5.07 3.31 17.77
CA LYS A 297 -5.99 4.06 18.66
C LYS A 297 -5.51 5.50 18.91
N ASP A 298 -4.24 5.68 19.25
CA ASP A 298 -3.68 6.98 19.64
C ASP A 298 -2.89 7.67 18.52
N HIS A 299 -2.66 7.00 17.39
CA HIS A 299 -1.88 7.50 16.25
C HIS A 299 -2.59 7.25 14.93
N SER A 300 -2.77 8.29 14.14
CA SER A 300 -3.17 8.16 12.73
C SER A 300 -2.06 7.50 11.90
N ASN A 301 -2.38 7.04 10.69
CA ASN A 301 -1.37 6.54 9.77
C ASN A 301 -0.32 7.59 9.42
N ASP A 302 -0.70 8.86 9.36
CA ASP A 302 0.22 9.95 9.04
C ASP A 302 1.18 10.24 10.19
N GLU A 303 0.69 10.20 11.44
CA GLU A 303 1.55 10.28 12.62
C GLU A 303 2.51 9.08 12.70
N LEU A 304 2.01 7.86 12.42
CA LEU A 304 2.87 6.66 12.37
C LEU A 304 3.95 6.76 11.29
N ALA A 305 3.61 7.21 10.09
CA ALA A 305 4.58 7.38 9.01
C ALA A 305 5.69 8.37 9.39
N ALA A 306 5.35 9.48 10.07
CA ALA A 306 6.33 10.45 10.53
C ALA A 306 7.20 9.92 11.69
N ILE A 307 6.60 9.15 12.63
CA ILE A 307 7.32 8.53 13.76
C ILE A 307 8.27 7.43 13.27
N MET A 308 7.85 6.65 12.30
CA MET A 308 8.60 5.51 11.74
C MET A 308 9.52 5.91 10.58
N ALA A 309 9.64 7.21 10.28
CA ALA A 309 10.52 7.69 9.22
C ALA A 309 11.97 7.24 9.47
N GLY A 310 12.60 6.68 8.45
CA GLY A 310 13.95 6.11 8.55
C GLY A 310 14.01 4.68 9.08
N LYS A 311 12.88 4.03 9.37
CA LYS A 311 12.81 2.64 9.79
C LYS A 311 12.18 1.75 8.71
N LYS A 312 12.67 0.52 8.60
CA LYS A 312 12.07 -0.51 7.75
C LYS A 312 10.98 -1.27 8.55
N VAL A 313 9.85 -0.60 8.75
CA VAL A 313 8.71 -1.16 9.49
C VAL A 313 7.39 -0.83 8.80
N GLY A 314 6.42 -1.70 8.96
CA GLY A 314 5.07 -1.49 8.44
C GLY A 314 4.17 -2.66 8.76
N VAL A 315 2.86 -2.43 8.76
CA VAL A 315 1.85 -3.46 9.00
C VAL A 315 0.78 -3.37 7.92
N GLY A 316 0.62 -4.46 7.17
CA GLY A 316 -0.49 -4.67 6.26
C GLY A 316 -1.51 -5.63 6.88
N PHE A 317 -2.77 -5.23 6.92
CA PHE A 317 -3.88 -6.11 7.26
C PHE A 317 -4.44 -6.72 5.98
N SER A 318 -4.63 -8.03 6.00
CA SER A 318 -5.34 -8.79 4.97
C SER A 318 -6.07 -9.97 5.60
N MET A 319 -6.80 -10.75 4.82
CA MET A 319 -7.46 -11.92 5.32
C MET A 319 -7.46 -13.05 4.30
N THR A 320 -7.52 -14.26 4.82
CA THR A 320 -7.83 -15.49 4.08
C THR A 320 -9.22 -15.96 4.47
N ASP A 321 -9.66 -17.06 3.91
CA ASP A 321 -10.92 -17.68 4.32
C ASP A 321 -10.99 -17.85 5.85
N ARG A 322 -9.88 -18.23 6.48
CA ARG A 322 -9.84 -18.60 7.89
C ARG A 322 -9.15 -17.61 8.81
N PHE A 323 -8.19 -16.82 8.34
CA PHE A 323 -7.33 -16.01 9.21
C PHE A 323 -7.38 -14.53 8.84
N PHE A 324 -7.42 -13.69 9.84
CA PHE A 324 -6.97 -12.31 9.74
C PHE A 324 -5.44 -12.30 9.82
N LEU A 325 -4.80 -11.61 8.89
CA LEU A 325 -3.35 -11.54 8.79
C LEU A 325 -2.88 -10.11 9.07
N LEU A 326 -1.92 -9.98 9.99
CA LEU A 326 -1.12 -8.77 10.14
C LEU A 326 0.29 -9.12 9.68
N SER A 327 0.71 -8.57 8.54
CA SER A 327 2.00 -8.91 7.93
C SER A 327 2.90 -7.68 7.84
N GLY A 328 4.20 -7.89 8.05
CA GLY A 328 5.22 -6.86 7.91
C GLY A 328 6.54 -7.43 7.44
N ASN A 329 7.37 -6.57 6.86
CA ASN A 329 8.75 -6.85 6.50
C ASN A 329 9.65 -5.85 7.21
N THR A 330 10.77 -6.33 7.75
CA THR A 330 11.72 -5.52 8.49
C THR A 330 13.16 -5.99 8.26
N ASN A 331 14.10 -5.41 8.96
CA ASN A 331 15.49 -5.81 9.06
C ASN A 331 15.83 -6.16 10.53
N ARG A 332 17.09 -6.54 10.79
CA ARG A 332 17.52 -6.89 12.16
C ARG A 332 17.48 -5.70 13.11
N GLU A 333 17.83 -4.51 12.65
CA GLU A 333 17.90 -3.27 13.44
C GLU A 333 16.52 -2.82 13.93
N ASP A 334 15.52 -2.92 13.05
CA ASP A 334 14.15 -2.46 13.30
C ASP A 334 13.21 -3.57 13.81
N LEU A 335 13.73 -4.80 14.06
CA LEU A 335 12.93 -5.98 14.41
C LEU A 335 12.06 -5.76 15.65
N GLU A 336 12.61 -5.14 16.69
CA GLU A 336 11.86 -4.82 17.90
C GLU A 336 10.72 -3.82 17.61
N THR A 337 11.03 -2.75 16.89
CA THR A 337 10.01 -1.75 16.48
C THR A 337 8.90 -2.39 15.64
N GLN A 338 9.25 -3.30 14.73
CA GLN A 338 8.28 -4.02 13.92
C GLN A 338 7.35 -4.89 14.75
N LEU A 339 7.89 -5.66 15.68
CA LEU A 339 7.09 -6.49 16.58
C LEU A 339 6.18 -5.66 17.48
N GLN A 340 6.68 -4.54 18.01
CA GLN A 340 5.88 -3.60 18.79
C GLN A 340 4.74 -3.01 17.94
N LEU A 341 5.02 -2.60 16.70
CA LEU A 341 4.03 -2.02 15.80
C LEU A 341 2.94 -3.04 15.44
N GLN A 342 3.30 -4.27 15.06
CA GLN A 342 2.33 -5.33 14.76
C GLN A 342 1.49 -5.69 15.97
N THR A 343 2.10 -5.78 17.17
CA THR A 343 1.38 -6.06 18.41
C THR A 343 0.44 -4.89 18.76
N ALA A 344 0.82 -3.64 18.49
CA ALA A 344 -0.06 -2.50 18.66
C ALA A 344 -1.26 -2.55 17.70
N TYR A 345 -1.07 -2.95 16.44
CA TYR A 345 -2.18 -3.17 15.51
C TYR A 345 -3.10 -4.33 15.92
N LEU A 346 -2.56 -5.36 16.54
CA LEU A 346 -3.33 -6.48 17.08
C LEU A 346 -4.24 -6.02 18.24
N MET A 347 -3.71 -5.22 19.16
CA MET A 347 -4.37 -4.88 20.43
C MET A 347 -5.11 -3.55 20.43
N HIS A 348 -4.64 -2.60 19.62
CA HIS A 348 -5.08 -1.21 19.63
C HIS A 348 -5.31 -0.64 18.22
N PRO A 349 -6.02 -1.35 17.32
CA PRO A 349 -6.33 -0.80 15.99
C PRO A 349 -7.15 0.49 16.10
N GLY A 350 -6.90 1.43 15.20
CA GLY A 350 -7.45 2.78 15.29
C GLY A 350 -8.93 2.90 14.94
N TYR A 351 -9.42 2.06 14.04
CA TYR A 351 -10.81 2.12 13.54
C TYR A 351 -11.23 3.54 13.16
N ARG A 352 -10.39 4.26 12.37
CA ARG A 352 -10.65 5.64 11.95
C ARG A 352 -11.37 5.70 10.61
N GLN A 353 -12.03 6.84 10.35
CA GLN A 353 -12.72 7.10 9.09
C GLN A 353 -11.77 7.34 7.90
N ASP A 354 -10.50 7.64 8.15
CA ASP A 354 -9.54 8.06 7.12
C ASP A 354 -9.42 7.03 5.98
N GLY A 355 -9.25 5.73 6.30
CA GLY A 355 -9.22 4.66 5.30
C GLY A 355 -10.54 4.49 4.55
N VAL A 356 -11.66 4.70 5.24
CA VAL A 356 -13.00 4.60 4.66
C VAL A 356 -13.28 5.75 3.70
N THR A 357 -12.80 6.93 3.99
CA THR A 357 -12.99 8.13 3.16
C THR A 357 -12.46 7.90 1.75
N LEU A 358 -11.24 7.36 1.62
CA LEU A 358 -10.64 7.02 0.33
C LEU A 358 -11.45 5.94 -0.41
N LEU A 359 -11.82 4.86 0.30
CA LEU A 359 -12.61 3.78 -0.29
C LEU A 359 -13.95 4.31 -0.83
N ARG A 360 -14.69 5.09 -0.04
CA ARG A 360 -16.00 5.63 -0.46
C ARG A 360 -15.92 6.49 -1.71
N ARG A 361 -14.85 7.28 -1.88
CA ARG A 361 -14.61 8.04 -3.10
C ARG A 361 -14.26 7.14 -4.29
N ALA A 362 -13.52 6.05 -4.04
CA ALA A 362 -13.11 5.12 -5.09
C ALA A 362 -14.26 4.19 -5.54
N ILE A 363 -15.27 3.92 -4.70
CA ILE A 363 -16.37 3.00 -5.00
C ILE A 363 -17.03 3.30 -6.36
N PRO A 364 -17.49 4.53 -6.68
CA PRO A 364 -18.13 4.80 -7.97
C PRO A 364 -17.22 4.47 -9.16
N MET A 365 -15.94 4.79 -9.06
CA MET A 365 -14.94 4.51 -10.09
C MET A 365 -14.70 3.00 -10.23
N ILE A 366 -14.59 2.26 -9.11
CA ILE A 366 -14.43 0.81 -9.11
C ILE A 366 -15.60 0.13 -9.82
N TYR A 367 -16.82 0.52 -9.50
CA TYR A 367 -18.03 -0.05 -10.15
C TYR A 367 -18.11 0.33 -11.61
N ASN A 368 -17.84 1.60 -11.97
CA ASN A 368 -17.78 2.03 -13.35
C ASN A 368 -16.74 1.21 -14.16
N LYS A 369 -15.56 1.00 -13.61
CA LYS A 369 -14.54 0.16 -14.23
C LYS A 369 -15.01 -1.30 -14.39
N MET A 370 -15.64 -1.86 -13.37
CA MET A 370 -16.16 -3.24 -13.42
C MET A 370 -17.30 -3.41 -14.42
N ASP A 371 -18.11 -2.40 -14.65
CA ASP A 371 -19.22 -2.45 -15.60
C ASP A 371 -18.76 -2.32 -17.05
N HIS A 372 -17.57 -1.73 -17.30
CA HIS A 372 -17.05 -1.44 -18.64
C HIS A 372 -15.83 -2.27 -19.03
N GLU A 373 -15.38 -3.21 -18.17
CA GLU A 373 -14.26 -4.10 -18.45
C GLU A 373 -14.67 -5.57 -18.34
N VAL A 374 -14.18 -6.40 -19.28
CA VAL A 374 -14.48 -7.84 -19.31
C VAL A 374 -14.12 -8.56 -17.99
N GLN A 375 -12.99 -8.19 -17.38
CA GLN A 375 -12.56 -8.76 -16.10
C GLN A 375 -13.45 -8.31 -14.94
N GLY A 376 -14.01 -7.10 -15.02
CA GLY A 376 -14.97 -6.59 -14.05
C GLY A 376 -16.29 -7.35 -14.09
N ALA A 377 -16.84 -7.56 -15.29
CA ALA A 377 -18.02 -8.38 -15.48
C ALA A 377 -17.85 -9.81 -14.93
N MET A 378 -16.67 -10.39 -15.15
CA MET A 378 -16.33 -11.69 -14.56
C MET A 378 -16.35 -11.68 -13.04
N LYS A 379 -15.69 -10.72 -12.41
CA LYS A 379 -15.65 -10.60 -10.94
C LYS A 379 -17.05 -10.43 -10.32
N LYS A 380 -17.91 -9.68 -11.00
CA LYS A 380 -19.30 -9.45 -10.52
C LYS A 380 -20.20 -10.67 -10.68
N GLN A 381 -20.15 -11.35 -11.82
CA GLN A 381 -21.17 -12.29 -12.22
C GLN A 381 -20.77 -13.76 -12.03
N VAL A 382 -19.53 -14.11 -12.29
CA VAL A 382 -19.09 -15.51 -12.27
C VAL A 382 -19.17 -16.16 -10.89
N PRO A 383 -18.73 -15.55 -9.79
CA PRO A 383 -18.86 -16.16 -8.47
C PRO A 383 -20.31 -16.43 -8.08
N ALA A 384 -21.22 -15.50 -8.38
CA ALA A 384 -22.65 -15.68 -8.13
C ALA A 384 -23.24 -16.90 -8.89
N ILE A 385 -22.82 -17.10 -10.13
CA ILE A 385 -23.24 -18.24 -10.95
C ILE A 385 -22.68 -19.54 -10.38
N LEU A 386 -21.36 -19.58 -10.13
CA LEU A 386 -20.67 -20.79 -9.66
C LEU A 386 -21.13 -21.25 -8.28
N TYR A 387 -21.47 -20.31 -7.39
CA TYR A 387 -21.89 -20.58 -6.00
C TYR A 387 -23.37 -20.36 -5.77
N ARG A 388 -24.21 -20.41 -6.83
CA ARG A 388 -25.68 -20.35 -6.74
C ARG A 388 -26.20 -19.14 -5.95
N ASN A 389 -25.63 -17.97 -6.18
CA ASN A 389 -25.91 -16.71 -5.46
C ASN A 389 -25.69 -16.79 -3.95
N ASN A 390 -24.78 -17.63 -3.49
CA ASN A 390 -24.42 -17.63 -2.07
C ASN A 390 -23.84 -16.25 -1.68
N PRO A 391 -24.39 -15.57 -0.65
CA PRO A 391 -23.95 -14.21 -0.27
C PRO A 391 -22.46 -14.09 0.08
N ARG A 392 -21.80 -15.19 0.45
CA ARG A 392 -20.36 -15.19 0.74
C ARG A 392 -19.49 -15.01 -0.50
N PHE A 393 -19.97 -15.42 -1.67
CA PHE A 393 -19.24 -15.38 -2.93
C PHE A 393 -19.81 -14.37 -3.93
N THR A 394 -20.91 -13.70 -3.58
CA THR A 394 -21.53 -12.69 -4.44
C THR A 394 -20.83 -11.35 -4.22
N PHE A 395 -20.41 -10.70 -5.31
CA PHE A 395 -19.86 -9.36 -5.22
C PHE A 395 -20.92 -8.39 -4.66
N PRO A 396 -20.60 -7.50 -3.71
CA PRO A 396 -21.56 -6.58 -3.12
C PRO A 396 -22.16 -5.62 -4.14
N THR A 397 -23.34 -5.08 -3.89
CA THR A 397 -23.82 -3.93 -4.65
C THR A 397 -23.10 -2.65 -4.19
N GLN A 398 -23.13 -1.60 -5.02
CA GLN A 398 -22.54 -0.32 -4.65
C GLN A 398 -23.19 0.26 -3.39
N GLU A 399 -24.52 0.17 -3.28
CA GLU A 399 -25.31 0.63 -2.14
C GLU A 399 -24.91 -0.14 -0.86
N GLN A 400 -24.76 -1.45 -0.99
CA GLN A 400 -24.36 -2.32 0.13
C GLN A 400 -22.99 -1.94 0.64
N LEU A 401 -21.99 -1.82 -0.26
CA LEU A 401 -20.64 -1.46 0.12
C LEU A 401 -20.57 -0.04 0.72
N THR A 402 -21.38 0.89 0.22
CA THR A 402 -21.44 2.28 0.73
C THR A 402 -22.13 2.38 2.10
N SER A 403 -23.02 1.43 2.42
CA SER A 403 -23.79 1.45 3.68
C SER A 403 -22.95 1.09 4.90
N TYR A 404 -21.87 0.33 4.73
CA TYR A 404 -21.05 -0.11 5.85
C TYR A 404 -20.39 1.05 6.61
N GLN A 405 -20.28 0.86 7.92
CA GLN A 405 -19.65 1.78 8.85
C GLN A 405 -18.42 1.15 9.51
N VAL A 406 -17.53 1.96 10.02
CA VAL A 406 -16.36 1.49 10.80
C VAL A 406 -16.78 0.59 11.98
N LYS A 407 -17.97 0.84 12.55
CA LYS A 407 -18.53 0.00 13.61
C LYS A 407 -18.75 -1.44 13.17
N ASP A 408 -19.21 -1.69 11.93
CA ASP A 408 -19.47 -3.03 11.43
C ASP A 408 -18.19 -3.85 11.34
N VAL A 409 -17.10 -3.21 10.96
CA VAL A 409 -15.76 -3.82 10.97
C VAL A 409 -15.30 -4.12 12.39
N ARG A 410 -15.44 -3.14 13.28
CA ARG A 410 -15.06 -3.33 14.69
C ARG A 410 -15.81 -4.48 15.32
N ASP A 411 -17.11 -4.56 15.13
CA ASP A 411 -17.96 -5.62 15.69
C ASP A 411 -17.57 -7.01 15.17
N TRP A 412 -17.05 -7.10 13.94
CA TRP A 412 -16.59 -8.35 13.36
C TRP A 412 -15.16 -8.72 13.76
N VAL A 413 -14.22 -7.76 13.73
CA VAL A 413 -12.77 -8.03 13.73
C VAL A 413 -12.15 -7.88 15.12
N ASP A 414 -12.65 -6.96 15.98
CA ASP A 414 -11.97 -6.56 17.22
C ASP A 414 -11.86 -7.71 18.25
N ALA A 415 -12.94 -8.42 18.52
CA ALA A 415 -12.93 -9.52 19.49
C ALA A 415 -12.07 -10.71 19.04
N PRO A 416 -12.13 -11.18 17.78
CA PRO A 416 -11.20 -12.17 17.26
C PRO A 416 -9.72 -11.74 17.37
N LEU A 417 -9.37 -10.52 16.97
CA LEU A 417 -7.99 -10.02 17.07
C LEU A 417 -7.45 -10.09 18.50
N LYS A 418 -8.29 -9.89 19.51
CA LYS A 418 -7.88 -9.88 20.91
C LYS A 418 -7.84 -11.26 21.57
N ASN A 419 -8.71 -12.20 21.17
CA ASN A 419 -8.98 -13.39 21.96
C ASN A 419 -8.76 -14.72 21.24
N ASN A 420 -8.89 -14.75 19.90
CA ASN A 420 -8.86 -16.00 19.15
C ASN A 420 -7.45 -16.61 19.08
N TYR A 421 -7.40 -17.87 18.68
CA TYR A 421 -6.16 -18.56 18.39
C TYR A 421 -5.26 -17.74 17.44
N MET A 422 -3.97 -17.73 17.72
CA MET A 422 -3.00 -16.99 16.93
C MET A 422 -1.72 -17.77 16.71
N GLU A 423 -1.21 -17.74 15.48
CA GLU A 423 0.12 -18.16 15.11
C GLU A 423 0.95 -16.97 14.63
N VAL A 424 2.18 -16.90 15.07
CA VAL A 424 3.19 -15.96 14.58
C VAL A 424 4.20 -16.72 13.76
N THR A 425 4.42 -16.30 12.51
CA THR A 425 5.46 -16.88 11.66
C THR A 425 6.50 -15.82 11.36
N VAL A 426 7.76 -16.17 11.61
CA VAL A 426 8.92 -15.32 11.30
C VAL A 426 9.85 -16.08 10.37
N THR A 427 10.17 -15.49 9.22
CA THR A 427 11.09 -16.06 8.23
C THR A 427 12.09 -15.02 7.77
N GLY A 428 13.34 -15.38 7.56
CA GLY A 428 14.36 -14.46 7.04
C GLY A 428 15.68 -14.47 7.79
N ASP A 429 16.42 -13.38 7.66
CA ASP A 429 17.78 -13.25 8.17
C ASP A 429 17.81 -12.78 9.63
N PHE A 430 17.57 -13.72 10.56
CA PHE A 430 17.64 -13.48 12.02
C PHE A 430 18.26 -14.67 12.75
N ARG A 431 18.58 -14.47 14.03
CA ARG A 431 18.98 -15.54 14.94
C ARG A 431 17.82 -15.86 15.88
N THR A 432 17.51 -17.15 16.01
CA THR A 432 16.41 -17.63 16.87
C THR A 432 16.50 -17.11 18.29
N GLU A 433 17.70 -17.10 18.88
CA GLU A 433 17.87 -16.68 20.27
C GLU A 433 17.73 -15.17 20.50
N ASP A 434 17.95 -14.36 19.46
CA ASP A 434 17.82 -12.90 19.55
C ASP A 434 16.34 -12.46 19.49
N ILE A 435 15.48 -13.21 18.78
CA ILE A 435 14.07 -12.84 18.61
C ILE A 435 13.17 -13.32 19.76
N ILE A 436 13.54 -14.39 20.45
CA ILE A 436 12.71 -14.95 21.54
C ILE A 436 12.39 -13.91 22.62
N PRO A 437 13.36 -13.18 23.20
CA PRO A 437 13.06 -12.15 24.21
C PRO A 437 12.12 -11.05 23.69
N LEU A 438 12.25 -10.67 22.41
CA LEU A 438 11.38 -9.67 21.79
C LEU A 438 9.94 -10.18 21.66
N LEU A 439 9.77 -11.47 21.30
CA LEU A 439 8.46 -12.10 21.23
C LEU A 439 7.81 -12.22 22.61
N GLU A 440 8.58 -12.54 23.65
CA GLU A 440 8.10 -12.60 25.03
C GLU A 440 7.56 -11.23 25.51
N CYS A 441 8.28 -10.13 25.18
CA CYS A 441 7.90 -8.76 25.55
C CYS A 441 6.78 -8.15 24.69
N THR A 442 6.46 -8.73 23.54
CA THR A 442 5.46 -8.25 22.60
C THR A 442 4.25 -9.17 22.53
N VAL A 443 4.23 -10.12 21.62
CA VAL A 443 3.10 -11.05 21.44
C VAL A 443 2.91 -12.00 22.63
N GLY A 444 3.94 -12.25 23.41
CA GLY A 444 3.87 -13.02 24.67
C GLY A 444 3.22 -12.24 25.81
N ALA A 445 3.29 -10.92 25.77
CA ALA A 445 2.74 -10.03 26.78
C ALA A 445 1.25 -9.70 26.57
N VAL A 446 0.64 -10.08 25.42
CA VAL A 446 -0.80 -9.86 25.21
C VAL A 446 -1.62 -10.86 26.05
N PRO A 447 -2.91 -10.56 26.31
CA PRO A 447 -3.78 -11.45 27.09
C PRO A 447 -3.83 -12.89 26.54
N LYS A 448 -4.24 -13.83 27.41
CA LYS A 448 -4.37 -15.25 27.05
C LYS A 448 -5.30 -15.43 25.85
N ARG A 449 -4.88 -16.30 24.94
CA ARG A 449 -5.56 -16.60 23.68
C ARG A 449 -6.15 -18.01 23.68
N ALA A 450 -7.08 -18.26 22.73
CA ALA A 450 -7.59 -19.61 22.51
C ALA A 450 -6.44 -20.55 22.13
N GLU A 451 -6.45 -21.77 22.68
CA GLU A 451 -5.37 -22.76 22.53
C GLU A 451 -5.41 -23.47 21.16
N ALA A 452 -6.57 -23.46 20.49
CA ALA A 452 -6.76 -24.09 19.19
C ALA A 452 -7.70 -23.20 18.32
N PRO A 453 -7.57 -23.33 16.99
CA PRO A 453 -8.50 -22.67 16.08
C PRO A 453 -9.92 -23.18 16.29
N ALA A 454 -10.91 -22.31 16.09
CA ALA A 454 -12.33 -22.69 16.16
C ALA A 454 -12.66 -23.78 15.14
N THR A 455 -13.55 -24.71 15.53
CA THR A 455 -14.09 -25.69 14.58
C THR A 455 -14.99 -24.99 13.59
N LEU A 456 -14.66 -25.07 12.31
CA LEU A 456 -15.47 -24.52 11.23
C LEU A 456 -16.60 -25.48 10.86
N ASP A 457 -17.76 -24.95 10.55
CA ASP A 457 -18.85 -25.70 9.94
C ASP A 457 -18.40 -26.23 8.56
N GLU A 458 -18.57 -27.52 8.32
CA GLU A 458 -18.21 -28.16 7.04
C GLU A 458 -18.97 -27.57 5.86
N THR A 459 -20.18 -27.04 6.05
CA THR A 459 -20.93 -26.35 4.99
C THR A 459 -20.27 -25.06 4.53
N LEU A 460 -19.54 -24.37 5.43
CA LEU A 460 -18.76 -23.18 5.09
C LEU A 460 -17.49 -23.54 4.32
N ARG A 461 -16.90 -24.70 4.62
CA ARG A 461 -15.70 -25.20 3.93
C ARG A 461 -16.00 -25.74 2.54
N HIS A 462 -17.19 -26.32 2.37
CA HIS A 462 -17.63 -26.96 1.14
C HIS A 462 -18.95 -26.35 0.63
N PRO A 463 -18.93 -25.08 0.16
CA PRO A 463 -20.14 -24.43 -0.33
C PRO A 463 -20.72 -25.16 -1.52
N ALA A 464 -22.05 -25.19 -1.62
CA ALA A 464 -22.74 -25.75 -2.76
C ALA A 464 -22.40 -24.99 -4.05
N MET A 465 -21.91 -25.68 -5.03
CA MET A 465 -21.58 -25.15 -6.36
C MET A 465 -22.67 -25.52 -7.39
N ALA A 466 -22.75 -24.75 -8.48
CA ALA A 466 -23.57 -25.09 -9.64
C ALA A 466 -23.07 -26.38 -10.31
N ASP A 467 -23.93 -27.02 -11.08
CA ASP A 467 -23.50 -28.07 -12.01
C ASP A 467 -22.73 -27.43 -13.18
N PHE A 468 -21.61 -28.05 -13.59
CA PHE A 468 -20.68 -27.44 -14.54
C PHE A 468 -20.98 -27.82 -16.02
N ASN A 469 -22.17 -28.36 -16.31
CA ASN A 469 -22.60 -28.75 -17.65
C ASN A 469 -23.47 -27.66 -18.32
N PHE A 470 -23.00 -26.41 -18.29
CA PHE A 470 -23.69 -25.31 -18.97
C PHE A 470 -22.70 -24.36 -19.63
N SER A 471 -23.17 -23.61 -20.62
CA SER A 471 -22.51 -22.44 -21.20
C SER A 471 -23.34 -21.21 -20.87
N LYS A 472 -22.69 -20.11 -20.59
CA LYS A 472 -23.36 -18.85 -20.28
C LYS A 472 -22.62 -17.68 -20.93
N ASP A 473 -23.35 -16.91 -21.71
CA ASP A 473 -22.85 -15.64 -22.24
C ASP A 473 -23.11 -14.54 -21.21
N LEU A 474 -22.06 -13.78 -20.92
CA LEU A 474 -22.09 -12.61 -20.05
C LEU A 474 -21.76 -11.38 -20.88
N THR A 475 -22.58 -10.35 -20.79
CA THR A 475 -22.38 -9.09 -21.50
C THR A 475 -21.92 -8.01 -20.54
N TYR A 476 -21.14 -7.07 -21.04
CA TYR A 476 -20.74 -5.86 -20.34
C TYR A 476 -20.76 -4.69 -21.33
N ASP A 477 -20.91 -3.47 -20.82
CA ASP A 477 -20.97 -2.27 -21.63
C ASP A 477 -19.55 -1.75 -21.92
N SER A 478 -19.13 -1.77 -23.19
CA SER A 478 -17.80 -1.29 -23.60
C SER A 478 -17.81 -0.77 -25.03
N SER A 479 -17.09 0.32 -25.26
CA SER A 479 -16.81 0.84 -26.60
C SER A 479 -15.71 0.06 -27.36
N ILE A 480 -15.10 -0.93 -26.72
CA ILE A 480 -14.03 -1.75 -27.29
C ILE A 480 -14.51 -3.17 -27.38
N ASP A 481 -14.50 -3.75 -28.58
CA ASP A 481 -14.84 -5.14 -28.82
C ASP A 481 -13.78 -6.08 -28.23
N LYS A 482 -14.03 -6.56 -27.01
CA LYS A 482 -13.20 -7.55 -26.33
C LYS A 482 -14.05 -8.72 -25.87
N THR A 483 -13.61 -9.90 -26.15
CA THR A 483 -14.24 -11.14 -25.70
C THR A 483 -13.25 -11.96 -24.89
N MET A 484 -13.74 -12.61 -23.85
CA MET A 484 -13.00 -13.58 -23.06
C MET A 484 -13.78 -14.87 -22.99
N VAL A 485 -13.13 -15.98 -23.27
CA VAL A 485 -13.68 -17.33 -23.06
C VAL A 485 -13.02 -17.92 -21.83
N CYS A 486 -13.82 -18.38 -20.87
CA CYS A 486 -13.34 -19.02 -19.66
C CYS A 486 -13.96 -20.39 -19.50
N LEU A 487 -13.13 -21.36 -19.20
CA LEU A 487 -13.51 -22.72 -18.93
C LEU A 487 -13.32 -23.01 -17.43
N PHE A 488 -14.32 -23.58 -16.79
CA PHE A 488 -14.29 -23.88 -15.36
C PHE A 488 -14.47 -25.39 -15.15
N TRP A 489 -13.66 -25.97 -14.29
CA TRP A 489 -13.78 -27.35 -13.84
C TRP A 489 -13.91 -27.40 -12.32
N LYS A 490 -14.82 -28.18 -11.84
CA LYS A 490 -14.91 -28.48 -10.41
C LYS A 490 -13.74 -29.38 -10.02
N THR A 491 -12.99 -28.97 -9.03
CA THR A 491 -11.89 -29.74 -8.44
C THR A 491 -12.15 -30.00 -6.97
N PRO A 492 -11.61 -31.08 -6.38
CA PRO A 492 -11.57 -31.23 -4.93
C PRO A 492 -10.86 -30.04 -4.29
N GLY A 493 -11.29 -29.67 -3.08
CA GLY A 493 -10.70 -28.56 -2.35
C GLY A 493 -9.19 -28.69 -2.12
N GLY A 494 -8.52 -27.58 -1.80
CA GLY A 494 -7.07 -27.50 -1.58
C GLY A 494 -6.50 -28.30 -0.40
N GLU A 495 -7.34 -29.02 0.32
CA GLU A 495 -6.95 -29.89 1.45
C GLU A 495 -6.01 -31.02 1.00
N ASN A 496 -6.23 -31.58 -0.17
CA ASN A 496 -5.31 -32.51 -0.79
C ASN A 496 -4.12 -31.77 -1.41
N LYS A 497 -3.12 -31.47 -0.58
CA LYS A 497 -1.92 -30.71 -1.01
C LYS A 497 -1.19 -31.34 -2.20
N LYS A 498 -1.20 -32.68 -2.34
CA LYS A 498 -0.56 -33.36 -3.48
C LYS A 498 -1.31 -33.10 -4.78
N LEU A 499 -2.67 -33.12 -4.74
CA LEU A 499 -3.49 -32.79 -5.89
C LEU A 499 -3.41 -31.29 -6.23
N ALA A 500 -3.47 -30.42 -5.24
CA ALA A 500 -3.32 -28.97 -5.42
C ALA A 500 -1.98 -28.62 -6.10
N ARG A 501 -0.87 -29.24 -5.69
CA ARG A 501 0.44 -29.06 -6.36
C ARG A 501 0.42 -29.53 -7.80
N ARG A 502 -0.20 -30.69 -8.10
CA ARG A 502 -0.34 -31.18 -9.49
C ARG A 502 -1.17 -30.25 -10.36
N LEU A 503 -2.28 -29.75 -9.84
CA LEU A 503 -3.14 -28.78 -10.54
C LEU A 503 -2.42 -27.47 -10.79
N ASN A 504 -1.63 -26.98 -9.85
CA ASN A 504 -0.81 -25.78 -10.02
C ASN A 504 0.25 -25.96 -11.11
N MET A 505 0.84 -27.15 -11.24
CA MET A 505 1.78 -27.45 -12.34
C MET A 505 1.09 -27.52 -13.70
N LEU A 506 -0.20 -27.89 -13.77
CA LEU A 506 -0.97 -27.86 -15.03
C LEU A 506 -1.37 -26.43 -15.44
N LYS A 507 -1.36 -25.49 -14.49
CA LYS A 507 -1.68 -24.07 -14.72
C LYS A 507 -0.46 -23.28 -15.22
N ALA A 508 0.75 -23.72 -14.87
CA ALA A 508 2.02 -23.11 -15.29
C ALA A 508 2.38 -23.49 -16.72
#